data_6c9afac062e7718fff0302e9b3516e39
#
_entry.id   6c9afac062e7718fff0302e9b3516e39
#
_cell.length_a   1.000
_cell.length_b   1.000
_cell.length_c   1.000
_cell.angle_alpha   90.00
_cell.angle_beta   90.00
_cell.angle_gamma   90.00
#
_symmetry.space_group_name_H-M   'P 1'
#
loop_
_entity.id
_entity.type
_entity.pdbx_description
1 polymer ?
#
loop_
_entity_poly.entity_id
_entity_poly.type
_entity_poly.pdbx_seq_one_letter_code
_entity_poly.pdbx_strand_id
1 'polypeptide(L)'
;YRTVCEKVNGSPVVKYGDIEIDFSKPFEKITMVDAVKKYANVDFSKIETLEEARAVAKEHNIEFEERHKKGDILNLFFEEYVEEHLIQPTFVMDHPVDISPLTKKKPDAPEYTERFELFMNGWEMANAYSELNDPIDQRERFAAQDALAAAGDDEANHTDEDFLNALAYGMPPTGGIGFGIDRMVMLLTDSAAIRDVLLFPTMKTLGGKTPANNSDSLVDNSSDNGAACGNNNGFFTANEKIDFSN
;
A
#
# COMPACT_ATOMS: atom_id res chain seq x y z
N TYR A 1 -18.02 -6.20 0.51
CA TYR A 1 -17.62 -7.57 0.15
C TYR A 1 -18.75 -8.56 0.34
N ARG A 2 -19.27 -8.73 1.57
CA ARG A 2 -20.34 -9.69 1.85
C ARG A 2 -21.53 -9.56 0.91
N THR A 3 -22.12 -8.35 0.79
CA THR A 3 -23.28 -8.10 -0.06
C THR A 3 -23.01 -8.38 -1.54
N VAL A 4 -21.81 -8.03 -2.03
CA VAL A 4 -21.43 -8.29 -3.42
C VAL A 4 -21.26 -9.80 -3.64
N CYS A 5 -20.55 -10.48 -2.76
CA CYS A 5 -20.35 -11.93 -2.82
C CYS A 5 -21.70 -12.69 -2.80
N GLU A 6 -22.60 -12.33 -1.88
CA GLU A 6 -23.95 -12.92 -1.82
C GLU A 6 -24.75 -12.70 -3.11
N LYS A 7 -24.64 -11.50 -3.72
CA LYS A 7 -25.37 -11.18 -4.96
C LYS A 7 -24.79 -11.86 -6.21
N VAL A 8 -23.47 -11.99 -6.27
CA VAL A 8 -22.78 -12.53 -7.46
C VAL A 8 -22.67 -14.05 -7.37
N ASN A 9 -22.28 -14.57 -6.22
CA ASN A 9 -21.98 -15.99 -6.04
C ASN A 9 -23.10 -16.77 -5.31
N GLY A 10 -24.13 -16.07 -4.82
CA GLY A 10 -25.24 -16.69 -4.06
C GLY A 10 -24.88 -17.12 -2.64
N SER A 11 -23.67 -16.80 -2.16
CA SER A 11 -23.13 -17.17 -0.85
C SER A 11 -22.22 -16.07 -0.32
N PRO A 12 -22.14 -15.85 1.00
CA PRO A 12 -21.13 -14.96 1.58
C PRO A 12 -19.74 -15.60 1.67
N VAL A 13 -19.61 -16.85 1.21
CA VAL A 13 -18.33 -17.59 1.16
C VAL A 13 -17.93 -17.74 -0.30
N VAL A 14 -16.67 -17.40 -0.60
CA VAL A 14 -16.10 -17.55 -1.93
C VAL A 14 -14.90 -18.49 -1.87
N LYS A 15 -14.71 -19.27 -2.93
CA LYS A 15 -13.54 -20.10 -3.13
C LYS A 15 -12.62 -19.43 -4.16
N TYR A 16 -11.34 -19.30 -3.81
CA TYR A 16 -10.29 -18.81 -4.69
C TYR A 16 -9.14 -19.85 -4.71
N GLY A 17 -8.97 -20.55 -5.83
CA GLY A 17 -8.11 -21.72 -5.88
C GLY A 17 -8.51 -22.77 -4.85
N ASP A 18 -7.58 -23.10 -3.96
CA ASP A 18 -7.80 -24.03 -2.83
C ASP A 18 -8.18 -23.34 -1.52
N ILE A 19 -8.30 -22.00 -1.53
CA ILE A 19 -8.60 -21.19 -0.35
C ILE A 19 -10.09 -20.88 -0.32
N GLU A 20 -10.67 -20.91 0.89
CA GLU A 20 -12.05 -20.48 1.15
C GLU A 20 -12.02 -19.20 2.01
N ILE A 21 -12.69 -18.14 1.55
CA ILE A 21 -12.79 -16.85 2.24
C ILE A 21 -14.24 -16.64 2.66
N ASP A 22 -14.45 -16.41 3.96
CA ASP A 22 -15.75 -16.30 4.57
C ASP A 22 -16.08 -14.87 5.01
N PHE A 23 -16.89 -14.18 4.21
CA PHE A 23 -17.38 -12.81 4.51
C PHE A 23 -18.58 -12.78 5.48
N SER A 24 -19.08 -13.93 5.94
CA SER A 24 -20.18 -13.97 6.91
C SER A 24 -19.73 -13.61 8.33
N LYS A 25 -18.45 -13.80 8.63
CA LYS A 25 -17.83 -13.53 9.93
C LYS A 25 -17.42 -12.07 10.07
N PRO A 26 -17.33 -11.55 11.29
CA PRO A 26 -16.66 -10.27 11.56
C PRO A 26 -15.20 -10.34 11.08
N PHE A 27 -14.76 -9.29 10.39
CA PHE A 27 -13.36 -9.18 9.97
C PHE A 27 -12.45 -8.96 11.18
N GLU A 28 -11.31 -9.64 11.21
CA GLU A 28 -10.30 -9.46 12.26
C GLU A 28 -9.76 -8.03 12.22
N LYS A 29 -9.39 -7.49 13.37
CA LYS A 29 -8.71 -6.20 13.51
C LYS A 29 -7.45 -6.42 14.33
N ILE A 30 -6.32 -6.04 13.79
CA ILE A 30 -5.02 -6.19 14.44
C ILE A 30 -4.16 -4.97 14.15
N THR A 31 -3.36 -4.50 15.10
CA THR A 31 -2.36 -3.47 14.81
C THR A 31 -1.17 -4.08 14.07
N MET A 32 -0.44 -3.27 13.28
CA MET A 32 0.77 -3.76 12.60
C MET A 32 1.78 -4.34 13.59
N VAL A 33 1.97 -3.69 14.74
CA VAL A 33 2.87 -4.17 15.81
C VAL A 33 2.42 -5.52 16.37
N ASP A 34 1.12 -5.68 16.65
CA ASP A 34 0.59 -6.95 17.17
C ASP A 34 0.63 -8.06 16.11
N ALA A 35 0.46 -7.72 14.84
CA ALA A 35 0.58 -8.66 13.75
C ALA A 35 2.03 -9.19 13.62
N VAL A 36 3.03 -8.31 13.62
CA VAL A 36 4.44 -8.70 13.62
C VAL A 36 4.79 -9.50 14.87
N LYS A 37 4.28 -9.11 16.03
CA LYS A 37 4.47 -9.89 17.26
C LYS A 37 3.86 -11.29 17.16
N LYS A 38 2.68 -11.43 16.55
CA LYS A 38 1.98 -12.71 16.39
C LYS A 38 2.71 -13.67 15.46
N TYR A 39 3.23 -13.18 14.33
CA TYR A 39 3.78 -14.03 13.27
C TYR A 39 5.31 -14.10 13.26
N ALA A 40 6.01 -13.00 13.54
CA ALA A 40 7.47 -12.96 13.63
C ALA A 40 8.02 -13.19 15.05
N ASN A 41 7.14 -13.19 16.08
CA ASN A 41 7.55 -13.23 17.50
C ASN A 41 8.46 -12.07 17.92
N VAL A 42 8.36 -10.92 17.25
CA VAL A 42 9.11 -9.68 17.55
C VAL A 42 8.16 -8.61 18.07
N ASP A 43 8.43 -8.10 19.26
CA ASP A 43 7.59 -7.09 19.91
C ASP A 43 8.13 -5.68 19.70
N PHE A 44 7.71 -5.02 18.63
CA PHE A 44 8.13 -3.66 18.29
C PHE A 44 7.68 -2.60 19.32
N SER A 45 6.73 -2.90 20.19
CA SER A 45 6.34 -2.00 21.28
C SER A 45 7.45 -1.84 22.33
N LYS A 46 8.44 -2.74 22.35
CA LYS A 46 9.59 -2.73 23.26
C LYS A 46 10.87 -2.24 22.60
N ILE A 47 10.84 -1.99 21.30
CA ILE A 47 11.98 -1.47 20.54
C ILE A 47 11.86 0.05 20.55
N GLU A 48 12.78 0.73 21.24
CA GLU A 48 12.71 2.19 21.41
C GLU A 48 13.53 2.93 20.34
N THR A 49 14.66 2.36 19.93
CA THR A 49 15.62 3.03 19.04
C THR A 49 15.69 2.38 17.65
N LEU A 50 16.20 3.15 16.69
CA LEU A 50 16.47 2.65 15.34
C LEU A 50 17.58 1.57 15.36
N GLU A 51 18.59 1.74 16.23
CA GLU A 51 19.69 0.78 16.37
C GLU A 51 19.17 -0.58 16.85
N GLU A 52 18.25 -0.59 17.80
CA GLU A 52 17.59 -1.83 18.26
C GLU A 52 16.78 -2.47 17.13
N ALA A 53 15.99 -1.68 16.37
CA ALA A 53 15.24 -2.19 15.24
C ALA A 53 16.15 -2.82 14.18
N ARG A 54 17.27 -2.15 13.85
CA ARG A 54 18.28 -2.67 12.92
C ARG A 54 18.97 -3.94 13.44
N ALA A 55 19.20 -4.03 14.75
CA ALA A 55 19.82 -5.22 15.36
C ALA A 55 18.87 -6.43 15.21
N VAL A 56 17.58 -6.24 15.51
CA VAL A 56 16.56 -7.29 15.38
C VAL A 56 16.34 -7.68 13.92
N ALA A 57 16.36 -6.72 12.99
CA ALA A 57 16.26 -7.01 11.55
C ALA A 57 17.43 -7.91 11.08
N LYS A 58 18.66 -7.63 11.52
CA LYS A 58 19.83 -8.48 11.21
C LYS A 58 19.72 -9.88 11.82
N GLU A 59 19.19 -10.00 13.04
CA GLU A 59 18.96 -11.31 13.68
C GLU A 59 17.96 -12.16 12.89
N HIS A 60 16.97 -11.52 12.27
CA HIS A 60 15.95 -12.16 11.45
C HIS A 60 16.32 -12.25 9.96
N ASN A 61 17.54 -11.84 9.55
CA ASN A 61 18.00 -11.80 8.16
C ASN A 61 17.14 -10.94 7.24
N ILE A 62 16.51 -9.89 7.78
CA ILE A 62 15.79 -8.89 6.99
C ILE A 62 16.81 -7.88 6.45
N GLU A 63 16.84 -7.71 5.14
CA GLU A 63 17.66 -6.71 4.48
C GLU A 63 17.03 -5.33 4.64
N PHE A 64 17.83 -4.33 4.95
CA PHE A 64 17.39 -2.95 5.04
C PHE A 64 18.48 -1.99 4.57
N GLU A 65 18.08 -0.80 4.16
CA GLU A 65 18.99 0.27 3.73
C GLU A 65 19.29 1.25 4.86
N GLU A 66 20.38 2.03 4.73
CA GLU A 66 20.74 3.03 5.74
C GLU A 66 19.69 4.13 5.91
N ARG A 67 18.93 4.44 4.87
CA ARG A 67 17.83 5.43 4.89
C ARG A 67 16.61 4.96 5.68
N HIS A 68 16.44 3.66 5.89
CA HIS A 68 15.30 3.11 6.60
C HIS A 68 15.28 3.52 8.06
N LYS A 69 14.14 4.04 8.49
CA LYS A 69 13.83 4.39 9.87
C LYS A 69 13.17 3.19 10.58
N LYS A 70 12.82 3.37 11.84
CA LYS A 70 12.20 2.32 12.66
C LYS A 70 10.87 1.83 12.08
N GLY A 71 10.04 2.74 11.55
CA GLY A 71 8.76 2.40 10.92
C GLY A 71 8.92 1.60 9.64
N ASP A 72 9.93 1.93 8.82
CA ASP A 72 10.25 1.16 7.61
C ASP A 72 10.67 -0.27 7.97
N ILE A 73 11.48 -0.44 9.01
CA ILE A 73 11.90 -1.77 9.48
C ILE A 73 10.70 -2.58 9.99
N LEU A 74 9.77 -1.98 10.73
CA LEU A 74 8.54 -2.63 11.13
C LEU A 74 7.74 -3.11 9.91
N ASN A 75 7.68 -2.29 8.85
CA ASN A 75 7.01 -2.66 7.60
C ASN A 75 7.69 -3.83 6.90
N LEU A 76 9.02 -3.86 6.83
CA LEU A 76 9.76 -5.00 6.28
C LEU A 76 9.47 -6.31 7.03
N PHE A 77 9.33 -6.26 8.37
CA PHE A 77 8.88 -7.42 9.14
C PHE A 77 7.45 -7.83 8.81
N PHE A 78 6.58 -6.85 8.58
CA PHE A 78 5.20 -7.12 8.20
C PHE A 78 5.12 -7.79 6.83
N GLU A 79 5.82 -7.28 5.84
CA GLU A 79 5.86 -7.84 4.49
C GLU A 79 6.42 -9.29 4.49
N GLU A 80 7.51 -9.53 5.21
CA GLU A 80 8.19 -10.82 5.22
C GLU A 80 7.44 -11.91 6.01
N TYR A 81 6.83 -11.54 7.15
CA TYR A 81 6.30 -12.55 8.09
C TYR A 81 4.79 -12.54 8.26
N VAL A 82 4.09 -11.50 7.81
CA VAL A 82 2.67 -11.33 8.13
C VAL A 82 1.77 -11.44 6.92
N GLU A 83 2.07 -10.76 5.83
CA GLU A 83 1.15 -10.61 4.68
C GLU A 83 0.63 -11.95 4.17
N GLU A 84 1.51 -12.92 3.95
CA GLU A 84 1.14 -14.24 3.42
C GLU A 84 0.18 -15.03 4.33
N HIS A 85 0.12 -14.70 5.61
CA HIS A 85 -0.74 -15.33 6.60
C HIS A 85 -2.13 -14.70 6.70
N LEU A 86 -2.35 -13.53 6.09
CA LEU A 86 -3.61 -12.80 6.13
C LEU A 86 -4.61 -13.34 5.08
N ILE A 87 -5.02 -14.58 5.23
CA ILE A 87 -5.92 -15.26 4.30
C ILE A 87 -7.36 -14.79 4.46
N GLN A 88 -7.87 -14.75 5.70
CA GLN A 88 -9.21 -14.27 6.00
C GLN A 88 -9.23 -12.73 6.11
N PRO A 89 -10.39 -12.09 5.86
CA PRO A 89 -10.50 -10.64 5.90
C PRO A 89 -10.00 -10.05 7.21
N THR A 90 -8.91 -9.29 7.16
CA THR A 90 -8.23 -8.72 8.33
C THR A 90 -7.90 -7.25 8.08
N PHE A 91 -8.33 -6.37 8.98
CA PHE A 91 -7.89 -4.99 9.03
C PHE A 91 -6.58 -4.90 9.82
N VAL A 92 -5.51 -4.49 9.14
CA VAL A 92 -4.24 -4.12 9.76
C VAL A 92 -4.26 -2.62 10.02
N MET A 93 -4.11 -2.23 11.27
CA MET A 93 -4.27 -0.85 11.74
C MET A 93 -2.97 -0.29 12.28
N ASP A 94 -2.95 1.03 12.51
CA ASP A 94 -1.86 1.72 13.21
C ASP A 94 -0.52 1.58 12.48
N HIS A 95 -0.52 1.93 11.19
CA HIS A 95 0.70 1.97 10.39
C HIS A 95 1.66 3.06 10.87
N PRO A 96 2.98 2.84 10.81
CA PRO A 96 3.97 3.84 11.18
C PRO A 96 3.85 5.13 10.36
N VAL A 97 4.18 6.23 11.01
CA VAL A 97 4.22 7.55 10.40
C VAL A 97 5.26 7.63 9.27
N ASP A 98 6.35 6.89 9.38
CA ASP A 98 7.45 6.87 8.41
C ASP A 98 7.01 6.42 7.02
N ILE A 99 6.06 5.47 6.95
CA ILE A 99 5.50 4.92 5.71
C ILE A 99 4.12 5.50 5.35
N SER A 100 3.69 6.58 5.99
CA SER A 100 2.33 7.13 5.83
C SER A 100 2.35 8.66 5.67
N PRO A 101 2.93 9.19 4.57
CA PRO A 101 3.23 10.62 4.43
C PRO A 101 2.00 11.53 4.33
N LEU A 102 0.82 11.01 3.98
CA LEU A 102 -0.42 11.78 3.78
C LEU A 102 -1.45 11.57 4.90
N THR A 103 -1.07 10.81 5.93
CA THR A 103 -2.00 10.35 6.95
C THR A 103 -1.82 11.09 8.27
N LYS A 104 -2.95 11.36 8.93
CA LYS A 104 -2.99 12.00 10.24
C LYS A 104 -2.41 11.07 11.31
N LYS A 105 -1.54 11.63 12.19
CA LYS A 105 -1.00 10.92 13.36
C LYS A 105 -2.10 10.62 14.37
N LYS A 106 -1.97 9.52 15.09
CA LYS A 106 -2.80 9.24 16.26
C LYS A 106 -2.46 10.23 17.38
N PRO A 107 -3.46 10.84 18.04
CA PRO A 107 -3.20 11.81 19.12
C PRO A 107 -2.50 11.23 20.34
N ASP A 108 -2.76 9.95 20.63
CA ASP A 108 -2.26 9.20 21.80
C ASP A 108 -0.99 8.39 21.51
N ALA A 109 -0.63 8.22 20.23
CA ALA A 109 0.55 7.47 19.79
C ALA A 109 1.09 8.07 18.47
N PRO A 110 1.77 9.23 18.51
CA PRO A 110 2.11 10.02 17.31
C PRO A 110 3.14 9.36 16.38
N GLU A 111 3.77 8.29 16.79
CA GLU A 111 4.60 7.42 15.95
C GLU A 111 3.78 6.55 14.98
N TYR A 112 2.47 6.42 15.22
CA TYR A 112 1.52 5.70 14.37
C TYR A 112 0.49 6.67 13.78
N THR A 113 -0.22 6.19 12.77
CA THR A 113 -1.22 6.95 12.02
C THR A 113 -2.61 6.36 12.16
N GLU A 114 -3.63 7.19 11.92
CA GLU A 114 -5.03 6.77 11.80
C GLU A 114 -5.27 6.13 10.42
N ARG A 115 -4.60 4.98 10.15
CA ARG A 115 -4.63 4.24 8.89
C ARG A 115 -4.97 2.78 9.15
N PHE A 116 -5.72 2.21 8.23
CA PHE A 116 -5.83 0.76 8.14
C PHE A 116 -5.72 0.30 6.67
N GLU A 117 -5.25 -0.91 6.52
CA GLU A 117 -5.34 -1.65 5.28
C GLU A 117 -6.16 -2.91 5.50
N LEU A 118 -6.95 -3.28 4.50
CA LEU A 118 -7.72 -4.52 4.51
C LEU A 118 -6.97 -5.56 3.69
N PHE A 119 -6.58 -6.64 4.35
CA PHE A 119 -5.95 -7.78 3.71
C PHE A 119 -6.92 -8.97 3.59
N MET A 120 -6.82 -9.71 2.51
CA MET A 120 -7.36 -11.05 2.31
C MET A 120 -6.59 -11.77 1.22
N ASN A 121 -6.38 -13.08 1.39
CA ASN A 121 -5.55 -13.88 0.48
C ASN A 121 -4.10 -13.36 0.35
N GLY A 122 -3.55 -12.75 1.40
CA GLY A 122 -2.25 -12.09 1.35
C GLY A 122 -2.20 -10.82 0.49
N TRP A 123 -3.36 -10.29 0.06
CA TRP A 123 -3.43 -9.10 -0.79
C TRP A 123 -4.01 -7.92 -0.04
N GLU A 124 -3.43 -6.75 -0.21
CA GLU A 124 -4.07 -5.49 0.14
C GLU A 124 -5.28 -5.26 -0.77
N MET A 125 -6.46 -5.22 -0.17
CA MET A 125 -7.74 -5.08 -0.85
C MET A 125 -8.31 -3.66 -0.74
N ALA A 126 -7.94 -2.94 0.31
CA ALA A 126 -8.29 -1.53 0.51
C ALA A 126 -7.29 -0.88 1.46
N ASN A 127 -7.12 0.44 1.30
CA ASN A 127 -6.30 1.29 2.14
C ASN A 127 -7.12 2.54 2.49
N ALA A 128 -7.19 2.87 3.76
CA ALA A 128 -8.00 3.98 4.23
C ALA A 128 -7.36 4.67 5.42
N TYR A 129 -7.51 5.99 5.49
CA TYR A 129 -6.94 6.78 6.57
C TYR A 129 -7.68 8.10 6.80
N SER A 130 -7.46 8.68 7.98
CA SER A 130 -7.77 10.08 8.23
C SER A 130 -6.76 10.94 7.49
N GLU A 131 -7.25 11.81 6.61
CA GLU A 131 -6.42 12.69 5.80
C GLU A 131 -5.65 13.67 6.70
N LEU A 132 -4.36 13.84 6.43
CA LEU A 132 -3.57 14.87 7.07
C LEU A 132 -4.01 16.22 6.56
N ASN A 133 -4.66 17.00 7.42
CA ASN A 133 -5.25 18.30 7.08
C ASN A 133 -4.52 19.50 7.72
N ASP A 134 -3.33 19.27 8.29
CA ASP A 134 -2.45 20.32 8.78
C ASP A 134 -1.37 20.62 7.71
N PRO A 135 -1.39 21.83 7.08
CA PRO A 135 -0.42 22.16 6.04
C PRO A 135 1.03 22.28 6.56
N ILE A 136 1.23 22.51 7.85
CA ILE A 136 2.56 22.60 8.45
C ILE A 136 3.16 21.18 8.58
N ASP A 137 2.43 20.27 9.21
CA ASP A 137 2.86 18.85 9.32
C ASP A 137 3.02 18.23 7.92
N GLN A 138 2.11 18.52 6.98
CA GLN A 138 2.22 18.02 5.61
C GLN A 138 3.49 18.50 4.90
N ARG A 139 3.86 19.76 5.06
CA ARG A 139 5.11 20.31 4.49
C ARG A 139 6.34 19.60 5.06
N GLU A 140 6.35 19.33 6.36
CA GLU A 140 7.44 18.58 7.00
C GLU A 140 7.53 17.14 6.46
N ARG A 141 6.38 16.49 6.20
CA ARG A 141 6.34 15.14 5.61
C ARG A 141 6.87 15.14 4.18
N PHE A 142 6.47 16.11 3.36
CA PHE A 142 6.98 16.24 1.99
C PHE A 142 8.49 16.52 1.97
N ALA A 143 8.99 17.38 2.85
CA ALA A 143 10.43 17.62 2.96
C ALA A 143 11.21 16.34 3.32
N ALA A 144 10.64 15.48 4.17
CA ALA A 144 11.22 14.18 4.49
C ALA A 144 11.19 13.23 3.26
N GLN A 145 10.12 13.24 2.46
CA GLN A 145 10.03 12.48 1.22
C GLN A 145 11.03 12.97 0.16
N ASP A 146 11.18 14.28 -0.02
CA ASP A 146 12.20 14.86 -0.92
C ASP A 146 13.62 14.44 -0.51
N ALA A 147 13.90 14.33 0.79
CA ALA A 147 15.18 13.84 1.27
C ALA A 147 15.40 12.35 0.96
N LEU A 148 14.35 11.52 1.01
CA LEU A 148 14.40 10.10 0.59
C LEU A 148 14.62 9.99 -0.92
N ALA A 149 13.90 10.77 -1.73
CA ALA A 149 14.10 10.82 -3.18
C ALA A 149 15.55 11.21 -3.54
N ALA A 150 16.12 12.22 -2.85
CA ALA A 150 17.50 12.63 -3.02
C ALA A 150 18.52 11.53 -2.59
N ALA A 151 18.11 10.63 -1.70
CA ALA A 151 18.90 9.45 -1.28
C ALA A 151 18.71 8.24 -2.20
N GLY A 152 17.94 8.37 -3.30
CA GLY A 152 17.75 7.33 -4.32
C GLY A 152 16.50 6.47 -4.11
N ASP A 153 15.50 6.98 -3.40
CA ASP A 153 14.20 6.35 -3.28
C ASP A 153 13.29 6.77 -4.46
N ASP A 154 13.13 5.88 -5.43
CA ASP A 154 12.32 6.13 -6.63
C ASP A 154 10.80 6.15 -6.33
N GLU A 155 10.37 5.66 -5.17
CA GLU A 155 8.97 5.65 -4.74
C GLU A 155 8.60 6.85 -3.86
N ALA A 156 9.59 7.66 -3.46
CA ALA A 156 9.33 8.82 -2.60
C ALA A 156 8.53 9.90 -3.34
N ASN A 157 7.54 10.45 -2.65
CA ASN A 157 6.70 11.53 -3.18
C ASN A 157 7.46 12.86 -3.18
N HIS A 158 7.32 13.64 -4.25
CA HIS A 158 7.84 14.99 -4.31
C HIS A 158 6.88 15.99 -3.68
N THR A 159 7.45 17.09 -3.15
CA THR A 159 6.67 18.22 -2.62
C THR A 159 5.72 18.77 -3.68
N ASP A 160 4.44 18.83 -3.36
CA ASP A 160 3.40 19.44 -4.18
C ASP A 160 2.96 20.76 -3.50
N GLU A 161 3.45 21.88 -4.02
CA GLU A 161 3.12 23.21 -3.50
C GLU A 161 1.67 23.60 -3.76
N ASP A 162 1.04 23.13 -4.83
CA ASP A 162 -0.38 23.41 -5.11
C ASP A 162 -1.26 22.66 -4.10
N PHE A 163 -0.92 21.42 -3.77
CA PHE A 163 -1.59 20.67 -2.73
C PHE A 163 -1.45 21.35 -1.35
N LEU A 164 -0.24 21.79 -0.97
CA LEU A 164 0.00 22.50 0.28
C LEU A 164 -0.77 23.82 0.35
N ASN A 165 -0.82 24.58 -0.76
CA ASN A 165 -1.61 25.78 -0.85
C ASN A 165 -3.11 25.49 -0.70
N ALA A 166 -3.62 24.42 -1.32
CA ALA A 166 -5.00 23.99 -1.16
C ALA A 166 -5.33 23.64 0.31
N LEU A 167 -4.44 22.93 1.00
CA LEU A 167 -4.58 22.64 2.43
C LEU A 167 -4.62 23.90 3.29
N ALA A 168 -3.83 24.92 2.93
CA ALA A 168 -3.78 26.20 3.66
C ALA A 168 -5.10 26.99 3.58
N TYR A 169 -5.90 26.83 2.52
CA TYR A 169 -7.25 27.37 2.45
C TYR A 169 -8.23 26.67 3.40
N GLY A 170 -7.93 25.47 3.81
CA GLY A 170 -8.65 24.70 4.80
C GLY A 170 -9.21 23.39 4.24
N MET A 171 -8.86 22.29 4.91
CA MET A 171 -9.44 20.97 4.68
C MET A 171 -10.16 20.53 5.95
N PRO A 172 -11.48 20.25 5.91
CA PRO A 172 -12.19 19.73 7.08
C PRO A 172 -11.68 18.35 7.47
N PRO A 173 -11.99 17.84 8.68
CA PRO A 173 -11.75 16.46 9.03
C PRO A 173 -12.36 15.53 7.97
N THR A 174 -11.52 14.75 7.31
CA THR A 174 -11.87 13.94 6.14
C THR A 174 -11.23 12.56 6.29
N GLY A 175 -11.94 11.53 5.90
CA GLY A 175 -11.39 10.18 5.73
C GLY A 175 -11.42 9.81 4.25
N GLY A 176 -10.32 9.23 3.76
CA GLY A 176 -10.20 8.68 2.42
C GLY A 176 -10.16 7.15 2.44
N ILE A 177 -10.57 6.53 1.34
CA ILE A 177 -10.43 5.09 1.11
C ILE A 177 -10.10 4.81 -0.34
N GLY A 178 -9.02 4.03 -0.56
CA GLY A 178 -8.73 3.37 -1.81
C GLY A 178 -9.25 1.93 -1.76
N PHE A 179 -9.86 1.47 -2.85
CA PHE A 179 -10.51 0.17 -2.90
C PHE A 179 -10.13 -0.58 -4.18
N GLY A 180 -9.51 -1.75 -4.04
CA GLY A 180 -9.07 -2.59 -5.16
C GLY A 180 -10.23 -3.33 -5.82
N ILE A 181 -10.96 -2.68 -6.74
CA ILE A 181 -12.10 -3.30 -7.44
C ILE A 181 -11.65 -4.48 -8.28
N ASP A 182 -10.54 -4.36 -9.02
CA ASP A 182 -10.02 -5.45 -9.85
C ASP A 182 -9.61 -6.66 -9.00
N ARG A 183 -8.92 -6.43 -7.87
CA ARG A 183 -8.59 -7.49 -6.90
C ARG A 183 -9.85 -8.14 -6.33
N MET A 184 -10.89 -7.36 -6.02
CA MET A 184 -12.18 -7.90 -5.58
C MET A 184 -12.80 -8.79 -6.66
N VAL A 185 -12.80 -8.36 -7.92
CA VAL A 185 -13.34 -9.16 -9.04
C VAL A 185 -12.54 -10.44 -9.22
N MET A 186 -11.19 -10.37 -9.19
CA MET A 186 -10.33 -11.57 -9.24
C MET A 186 -10.72 -12.58 -8.16
N LEU A 187 -10.88 -12.11 -6.92
CA LEU A 187 -11.23 -12.97 -5.79
C LEU A 187 -12.62 -13.61 -5.96
N LEU A 188 -13.62 -12.84 -6.38
CA LEU A 188 -15.01 -13.30 -6.52
C LEU A 188 -15.24 -14.21 -7.74
N THR A 189 -14.35 -14.18 -8.73
CA THR A 189 -14.46 -14.94 -9.99
C THR A 189 -13.41 -16.03 -10.14
N ASP A 190 -12.59 -16.27 -9.12
CA ASP A 190 -11.46 -17.22 -9.14
C ASP A 190 -10.52 -16.96 -10.33
N SER A 191 -10.21 -15.68 -10.58
CA SER A 191 -9.33 -15.26 -11.68
C SER A 191 -7.92 -14.98 -11.17
N ALA A 192 -6.92 -15.73 -11.64
CA ALA A 192 -5.54 -15.63 -11.16
C ALA A 192 -4.79 -14.40 -11.68
N ALA A 193 -5.20 -13.80 -12.80
CA ALA A 193 -4.52 -12.69 -13.41
C ALA A 193 -5.42 -11.47 -13.57
N ILE A 194 -4.91 -10.29 -13.19
CA ILE A 194 -5.65 -9.03 -13.28
C ILE A 194 -6.12 -8.71 -14.71
N ARG A 195 -5.36 -9.05 -15.73
CA ARG A 195 -5.74 -8.85 -17.13
C ARG A 195 -7.01 -9.60 -17.54
N ASP A 196 -7.37 -10.67 -16.81
CA ASP A 196 -8.54 -11.49 -17.11
C ASP A 196 -9.85 -10.83 -16.61
N VAL A 197 -9.71 -9.85 -15.70
CA VAL A 197 -10.84 -9.08 -15.14
C VAL A 197 -10.92 -7.64 -15.66
N LEU A 198 -9.86 -7.15 -16.32
CA LEU A 198 -9.86 -5.83 -16.94
C LEU A 198 -10.69 -5.86 -18.25
N LEU A 199 -11.60 -4.90 -18.40
CA LEU A 199 -12.42 -4.79 -19.63
C LEU A 199 -11.58 -4.45 -20.88
N PHE A 200 -10.53 -3.64 -20.71
CA PHE A 200 -9.65 -3.17 -21.78
C PHE A 200 -8.17 -3.26 -21.35
N PRO A 201 -7.61 -4.48 -21.22
CA PRO A 201 -6.22 -4.62 -20.81
C PRO A 201 -5.26 -4.09 -21.89
N THR A 202 -4.24 -3.36 -21.45
CA THR A 202 -3.15 -2.94 -22.34
C THR A 202 -2.33 -4.17 -22.73
N MET A 203 -2.29 -4.47 -24.02
CA MET A 203 -1.55 -5.60 -24.59
C MET A 203 -0.29 -5.12 -25.30
N LYS A 204 0.82 -5.89 -25.22
CA LYS A 204 1.97 -5.68 -26.11
C LYS A 204 1.50 -5.83 -27.57
N THR A 205 1.82 -4.86 -28.41
CA THR A 205 1.55 -4.91 -29.85
C THR A 205 2.25 -6.11 -30.48
N LEU A 206 1.50 -7.03 -31.06
CA LEU A 206 2.04 -8.14 -31.81
C LEU A 206 2.66 -7.60 -33.13
N GLY A 207 3.97 -7.40 -33.15
CA GLY A 207 4.74 -7.18 -34.39
C GLY A 207 4.59 -5.84 -35.09
N GLY A 208 4.09 -4.80 -34.46
CA GLY A 208 4.05 -3.44 -35.01
C GLY A 208 5.35 -2.69 -34.67
N LYS A 209 6.10 -2.25 -35.68
CA LYS A 209 7.13 -1.23 -35.47
C LYS A 209 6.45 0.00 -34.89
N THR A 210 6.86 0.42 -33.70
CA THR A 210 6.49 1.72 -33.12
C THR A 210 6.84 2.79 -34.13
N PRO A 211 5.96 3.76 -34.48
CA PRO A 211 6.37 4.91 -35.24
C PRO A 211 7.49 5.60 -34.48
N ALA A 212 8.64 5.78 -35.11
CA ALA A 212 9.76 6.49 -34.54
C ALA A 212 9.35 7.95 -34.28
N ASN A 213 9.01 8.28 -33.06
CA ASN A 213 9.07 9.66 -32.60
C ASN A 213 10.53 9.99 -32.38
N ASN A 214 11.06 10.79 -33.31
CA ASN A 214 12.35 11.45 -33.16
C ASN A 214 12.30 12.39 -31.95
N SER A 215 12.90 12.00 -30.85
CA SER A 215 13.63 12.88 -29.92
C SER A 215 14.42 12.03 -28.93
N ASP A 216 15.71 12.04 -29.13
CA ASP A 216 16.85 11.91 -28.22
C ASP A 216 16.94 10.78 -27.18
N SER A 217 17.88 9.88 -27.51
CA SER A 217 18.89 9.24 -26.65
C SER A 217 18.55 9.04 -25.15
N LEU A 218 18.23 7.82 -24.73
CA LEU A 218 18.73 7.27 -23.49
C LEU A 218 18.90 5.75 -23.61
N VAL A 219 20.06 5.36 -23.25
CA VAL A 219 20.76 4.11 -23.14
C VAL A 219 19.89 2.88 -22.85
N ASP A 220 20.00 1.93 -23.77
CA ASP A 220 19.55 0.54 -23.64
C ASP A 220 20.44 -0.21 -22.63
N ASN A 221 19.83 -0.78 -21.61
CA ASN A 221 20.44 -1.88 -20.87
C ASN A 221 19.38 -2.93 -20.60
N SER A 222 19.27 -3.84 -21.56
CA SER A 222 18.58 -5.09 -21.40
C SER A 222 19.44 -6.09 -20.62
N SER A 223 18.94 -6.60 -19.51
CA SER A 223 19.28 -7.96 -19.10
C SER A 223 18.03 -8.60 -18.46
N ASP A 224 17.53 -9.58 -19.20
CA ASP A 224 16.56 -10.56 -18.71
C ASP A 224 17.01 -11.20 -17.40
N ASN A 225 16.08 -11.31 -16.44
CA ASN A 225 15.78 -12.61 -15.81
C ASN A 225 14.71 -12.49 -14.72
N GLY A 226 13.74 -13.39 -14.81
CA GLY A 226 13.13 -14.00 -13.62
C GLY A 226 11.88 -13.31 -13.07
N ALA A 227 10.79 -14.00 -13.21
CA ALA A 227 9.51 -13.76 -12.59
C ALA A 227 9.65 -13.48 -11.09
N ALA A 228 9.34 -12.26 -10.69
CA ALA A 228 8.89 -11.96 -9.35
C ALA A 228 7.63 -11.09 -9.50
N CYS A 229 6.56 -11.51 -8.85
CA CYS A 229 5.34 -10.75 -8.74
C CYS A 229 5.67 -9.53 -7.87
N GLY A 230 6.20 -8.46 -8.50
CA GLY A 230 6.50 -7.22 -7.82
C GLY A 230 5.22 -6.51 -7.44
N ASN A 231 5.10 -6.15 -6.17
CA ASN A 231 4.09 -5.26 -5.64
C ASN A 231 4.17 -3.91 -6.36
N ASN A 232 3.39 -3.76 -7.43
CA ASN A 232 3.09 -2.45 -7.97
C ASN A 232 2.00 -1.82 -7.09
N ASN A 233 2.41 -1.16 -6.03
CA ASN A 233 1.61 -0.16 -5.34
C ASN A 233 1.45 1.06 -6.26
N GLY A 234 0.75 0.88 -7.37
CA GLY A 234 0.30 1.97 -8.20
C GLY A 234 -0.80 2.72 -7.47
N PHE A 235 -0.45 3.66 -6.62
CA PHE A 235 -1.36 4.73 -6.24
C PHE A 235 -1.72 5.48 -7.52
N PHE A 236 -2.97 5.35 -7.95
CA PHE A 236 -3.54 6.30 -8.89
C PHE A 236 -3.54 7.66 -8.19
N THR A 237 -2.59 8.50 -8.52
CA THR A 237 -2.75 9.94 -8.25
C THR A 237 -3.95 10.37 -9.06
N ALA A 238 -5.01 10.78 -8.36
CA ALA A 238 -6.21 11.33 -8.95
C ALA A 238 -5.87 12.69 -9.61
N ASN A 239 -5.35 12.63 -10.83
CA ASN A 239 -5.18 13.78 -11.72
C ASN A 239 -6.03 13.60 -13.00
N GLU A 240 -7.12 12.87 -12.92
CA GLU A 240 -8.17 12.99 -13.93
C GLU A 240 -9.21 13.99 -13.43
N LYS A 241 -9.20 15.17 -14.05
CA LYS A 241 -10.27 16.16 -13.92
C LYS A 241 -11.56 15.51 -14.35
N ILE A 242 -12.40 15.19 -13.39
CA ILE A 242 -13.80 14.84 -13.67
C ILE A 242 -14.47 16.12 -14.07
N ASP A 243 -14.78 16.26 -15.36
CA ASP A 243 -15.56 17.37 -15.91
C ASP A 243 -17.03 17.14 -15.55
N PHE A 244 -17.55 17.96 -14.63
CA PHE A 244 -18.95 17.95 -14.21
C PHE A 244 -19.84 18.88 -15.07
N SER A 245 -19.52 19.11 -16.34
CA SER A 245 -20.42 19.84 -17.24
C SER A 245 -21.30 18.89 -18.05
N ASN A 246 -22.37 18.36 -17.39
CA ASN A 246 -23.71 18.12 -17.96
C ASN A 246 -24.66 17.65 -16.86
#